data_e080a3548cbd23d03806409a48b5ea43
#
_entry.id   e080a3548cbd23d03806409a48b5ea43
#
_cell.length_a   1.000
_cell.length_b   1.000
_cell.length_c   1.000
_cell.angle_alpha   90.00
_cell.angle_beta   90.00
_cell.angle_gamma   90.00
#
_symmetry.space_group_name_H-M   'P 1'
#
loop_
_entity.id
_entity.type
_entity.pdbx_description
1 polymer ?
#
loop_
_entity_poly.entity_id
_entity_poly.type
_entity_poly.pdbx_seq_one_letter_code
_entity_poly.pdbx_strand_id
1 'polypeptide(L)' 'VNKVKEFRKILGISQLTLSQKAGVSRQTINLIENNKYNPSLEICIKIAKALNTDLNALFWEKN' A
#
# COMPACT_ATOMS: atom_id res chain seq x y z
N VAL A 1 -9.46 5.17 4.98
CA VAL A 1 -9.25 3.72 5.04
C VAL A 1 -8.76 3.24 3.68
N ASN A 2 -7.83 2.32 3.68
CA ASN A 2 -7.28 1.79 2.44
C ASN A 2 -7.19 0.26 2.50
N LYS A 3 -6.92 -0.35 1.35
CA LYS A 3 -6.88 -1.80 1.24
C LYS A 3 -5.46 -2.33 1.01
N VAL A 4 -4.45 -1.56 1.37
CA VAL A 4 -3.06 -1.96 1.17
C VAL A 4 -2.75 -3.27 1.90
N LYS A 5 -3.10 -3.35 3.17
CA LYS A 5 -2.85 -4.56 3.96
C LYS A 5 -3.59 -5.76 3.38
N GLU A 6 -4.82 -5.56 2.95
CA GLU A 6 -5.65 -6.62 2.38
C GLU A 6 -5.02 -7.19 1.11
N PHE A 7 -4.63 -6.30 0.18
CA PHE A 7 -4.00 -6.73 -1.07
C PHE A 7 -2.65 -7.38 -0.82
N ARG A 8 -1.89 -6.85 0.15
CA ARG A 8 -0.59 -7.43 0.50
C ARG A 8 -0.77 -8.87 1.00
N LYS A 9 -1.77 -9.10 1.85
CA LYS A 9 -2.02 -10.44 2.37
C LYS A 9 -2.49 -11.40 1.29
N ILE A 10 -3.29 -10.93 0.35
CA ILE A 10 -3.72 -11.75 -0.78
C ILE A 10 -2.51 -12.23 -1.58
N LEU A 11 -1.51 -11.37 -1.76
CA LEU A 11 -0.28 -11.75 -2.45
C LEU A 11 0.66 -12.59 -1.57
N GLY A 12 0.37 -12.72 -0.28
CA GLY A 12 1.18 -13.51 0.61
C GLY A 12 2.55 -12.90 0.93
N ILE A 13 2.68 -11.58 0.88
CA ILE A 13 3.96 -10.93 1.14
C ILE A 13 3.93 -10.14 2.45
N SER A 14 5.12 -9.97 3.05
CA SER A 14 5.29 -9.20 4.28
C SER A 14 5.32 -7.70 4.00
N GLN A 15 5.19 -6.91 5.08
CA GLN A 15 5.40 -5.47 4.98
C GLN A 15 6.79 -5.15 4.46
N LEU A 16 7.80 -5.91 4.91
CA LEU A 16 9.17 -5.69 4.46
C LEU A 16 9.28 -5.94 2.96
N THR A 17 8.72 -7.04 2.47
CA THR A 17 8.77 -7.35 1.05
C THR A 17 8.06 -6.27 0.24
N LEU A 18 6.89 -5.83 0.69
CA LEU A 18 6.19 -4.75 -0.01
C LEU A 18 7.01 -3.47 -0.03
N SER A 19 7.64 -3.12 1.10
CA SER A 19 8.45 -1.91 1.17
C SER A 19 9.60 -1.96 0.16
N GLN A 20 10.23 -3.13 0.02
CA GLN A 20 11.31 -3.29 -0.93
C GLN A 20 10.82 -3.18 -2.38
N LYS A 21 9.69 -3.79 -2.68
CA LYS A 21 9.11 -3.71 -4.03
C LYS A 21 8.66 -2.30 -4.38
N ALA A 22 8.10 -1.59 -3.43
CA ALA A 22 7.59 -0.25 -3.66
C ALA A 22 8.66 0.84 -3.57
N GLY A 23 9.82 0.52 -2.99
CA GLY A 23 10.87 1.50 -2.80
C GLY A 23 10.54 2.53 -1.72
N VAL A 24 9.79 2.12 -0.69
CA VAL A 24 9.49 2.96 0.46
C VAL A 24 9.88 2.21 1.73
N SER A 25 9.97 2.90 2.85
CA SER A 25 10.38 2.25 4.09
C SER A 25 9.28 1.34 4.62
N ARG A 26 9.68 0.31 5.36
CA ARG A 26 8.72 -0.57 6.02
C ARG A 26 7.85 0.21 7.01
N GLN A 27 8.46 1.17 7.71
CA GLN A 27 7.72 2.02 8.64
C GLN A 27 6.60 2.78 7.92
N THR A 28 6.89 3.29 6.74
CA THR A 28 5.89 3.99 5.93
C THR A 28 4.74 3.05 5.57
N ILE A 29 5.05 1.83 5.14
CA ILE A 29 4.01 0.85 4.83
C ILE A 29 3.14 0.59 6.05
N ASN A 30 3.76 0.38 7.21
CA ASN A 30 3.02 0.12 8.44
C ASN A 30 2.09 1.27 8.79
N LEU A 31 2.57 2.50 8.71
CA LEU A 31 1.76 3.67 9.02
C LEU A 31 0.59 3.82 8.05
N ILE A 32 0.82 3.54 6.76
CA ILE A 32 -0.24 3.61 5.77
C ILE A 32 -1.31 2.55 6.05
N GLU A 33 -0.90 1.32 6.34
CA GLU A 33 -1.84 0.24 6.61
C GLU A 33 -2.70 0.51 7.84
N ASN A 34 -2.17 1.26 8.78
CA ASN A 34 -2.88 1.59 10.01
C ASN A 34 -3.57 2.97 9.94
N ASN A 35 -3.63 3.57 8.78
CA ASN A 35 -4.28 4.86 8.54
C ASN A 35 -3.71 5.98 9.41
N LYS A 36 -2.40 5.92 9.69
CA LYS A 36 -1.71 6.91 10.50
C LYS A 36 -0.80 7.82 9.69
N TYR A 37 -0.81 7.67 8.38
CA TYR A 37 -0.03 8.46 7.47
C TYR A 37 -0.79 8.60 6.17
N ASN A 38 -0.91 9.83 5.69
CA ASN A 38 -1.60 10.13 4.44
C ASN A 38 -0.56 10.22 3.33
N PRO A 39 -0.37 9.16 2.54
CA PRO A 39 0.73 9.13 1.56
C PRO A 39 0.52 10.11 0.42
N SER A 40 1.63 10.58 -0.14
CA SER A 40 1.60 11.38 -1.36
C SER A 40 1.12 10.52 -2.53
N LEU A 41 0.69 11.18 -3.61
CA LEU A 41 0.28 10.47 -4.82
C LEU A 41 1.41 9.58 -5.34
N GLU A 42 2.64 10.07 -5.30
CA GLU A 42 3.80 9.30 -5.77
C GLU A 42 3.93 7.98 -4.99
N ILE A 43 3.81 8.05 -3.67
CA ILE A 43 3.89 6.85 -2.83
C ILE A 43 2.73 5.90 -3.12
N CYS A 44 1.53 6.44 -3.30
CA CYS A 44 0.37 5.62 -3.65
C CYS A 44 0.59 4.87 -4.96
N ILE A 45 1.15 5.53 -5.97
CA ILE A 45 1.43 4.91 -7.26
C ILE A 45 2.46 3.78 -7.10
N LYS A 46 3.53 4.03 -6.32
CA LYS A 46 4.55 3.02 -6.08
C LYS A 46 3.98 1.77 -5.43
N ILE A 47 3.11 1.97 -4.44
CA ILE A 47 2.48 0.85 -3.74
C ILE A 47 1.53 0.09 -4.66
N ALA A 48 0.73 0.80 -5.45
CA ALA A 48 -0.19 0.16 -6.38
C ALA A 48 0.55 -0.71 -7.39
N LYS A 49 1.65 -0.21 -7.93
CA LYS A 49 2.47 -0.98 -8.86
C LYS A 49 3.07 -2.22 -8.20
N ALA A 50 3.55 -2.07 -6.97
CA ALA A 50 4.15 -3.18 -6.23
C ALA A 50 3.12 -4.26 -5.92
N LEU A 51 1.85 -3.89 -5.75
CA LEU A 51 0.77 -4.83 -5.47
C LEU A 51 0.03 -5.29 -6.73
N ASN A 52 0.49 -4.88 -7.91
CA ASN A 52 -0.13 -5.26 -9.18
C ASN A 52 -1.59 -4.84 -9.26
N THR A 53 -1.90 -3.63 -8.79
CA THR A 53 -3.26 -3.13 -8.80
C THR A 53 -3.23 -1.63 -9.13
N ASP A 54 -4.36 -0.95 -8.98
CA ASP A 54 -4.44 0.47 -9.28
C ASP A 54 -4.89 1.27 -8.06
N LEU A 55 -4.86 2.60 -8.20
CA LEU A 55 -5.17 3.49 -7.09
C LEU A 55 -6.61 3.35 -6.63
N ASN A 56 -7.53 3.12 -7.56
CA ASN A 56 -8.93 2.98 -7.20
C ASN A 56 -9.16 1.77 -6.31
N ALA A 57 -8.49 0.65 -6.62
CA ALA A 57 -8.65 -0.57 -5.83
C ALA A 57 -8.14 -0.40 -4.41
N LEU A 58 -7.05 0.37 -4.23
CA LEU A 58 -6.40 0.49 -2.93
C LEU A 58 -6.95 1.63 -2.08
N PHE A 59 -7.22 2.77 -2.67
CA PHE A 59 -7.44 4.00 -1.91
C PHE A 59 -8.79 4.64 -2.14
N TRP A 60 -9.56 4.16 -3.09
CA TRP A 60 -10.86 4.75 -3.38
C TRP A 60 -11.96 3.91 -2.74
N GLU A 61 -12.70 4.53 -1.82
CA GLU A 61 -13.84 3.85 -1.23
C GLU A 61 -15.09 4.20 -2.02
N LYS A 62 -15.78 3.17 -2.49
CA LYS A 62 -17.09 3.33 -3.09
C LYS A 62 -18.14 3.11 -2.03
N ASN A 63 -19.02 4.05 -1.92
CA ASN A 63 -20.18 3.88 -1.07
C ASN A 63 -21.33 3.39 -1.91
#